data_fd1873cf6f5a5f8f6627e4befcc823ea
#
_entry.id   fd1873cf6f5a5f8f6627e4befcc823ea
#
_cell.length_a   1.000
_cell.length_b   1.000
_cell.length_c   1.000
_cell.angle_alpha   90.00
_cell.angle_beta   90.00
_cell.angle_gamma   90.00
#
_symmetry.space_group_name_H-M   'P 1'
#
loop_
_entity.id
_entity.type
_entity.pdbx_description
1 polymer ?
#
loop_
_entity_poly.entity_id
_entity_poly.type
_entity_poly.pdbx_seq_one_letter_code
_entity_poly.pdbx_strand_id
1 'polypeptide(L)'
;MKLTKFLFFTCLTFLILNCEDNNPKQLKKQNKTKNNQQEILVEKIMDSILIDGIANEKTWEKSSWHPINQVWIGEQVNPSDFTGRYKLSWSKEALYVLAEIKDDYLVDKIKNPLERWWDDDCVEIFIDEDNSGGNHQFNHNAFAYHVGLNGDVVDLDAKDTPKLFNSHIDSKMTIGHSNIAVWEFKIYLFPNTYTLKGDQTALNLFSNKKIGFAIAYCDNDKSELRENFFGSVIVDGANKNRGWIDANIFGTIKLKN
;
A
#
# COMPACT_ATOMS: atom_id res chain seq x y z
N MET A 1 -23.72 47.93 -70.50
CA MET A 1 -23.57 46.60 -70.07
C MET A 1 -22.05 46.27 -70.09
N LYS A 2 -21.39 46.49 -69.01
CA LYS A 2 -19.89 46.37 -68.90
C LYS A 2 -19.51 45.01 -68.38
N LEU A 3 -18.78 44.25 -69.18
CA LEU A 3 -18.20 42.99 -68.82
C LEU A 3 -16.84 43.23 -68.08
N THR A 4 -16.72 42.84 -66.81
CA THR A 4 -15.47 42.92 -66.05
C THR A 4 -14.82 41.55 -66.07
N LYS A 5 -13.61 41.47 -66.65
CA LYS A 5 -12.76 40.27 -66.65
C LYS A 5 -12.09 40.14 -65.32
N PHE A 6 -12.27 38.98 -64.64
CA PHE A 6 -11.48 38.58 -63.49
C PHE A 6 -10.28 37.73 -63.96
N LEU A 7 -9.13 38.22 -63.62
CA LEU A 7 -7.84 37.54 -63.85
C LEU A 7 -7.61 36.52 -62.71
N PHE A 8 -7.51 35.22 -63.00
CA PHE A 8 -7.11 34.21 -62.05
C PHE A 8 -5.57 34.14 -62.01
N PHE A 9 -5.00 34.48 -60.85
CA PHE A 9 -3.60 34.30 -60.57
C PHE A 9 -3.41 32.93 -59.88
N THR A 10 -2.87 31.93 -60.58
CA THR A 10 -2.53 30.62 -60.03
C THR A 10 -1.21 30.73 -59.29
N CYS A 11 -1.29 30.69 -57.99
CA CYS A 11 -0.11 30.57 -57.12
C CYS A 11 0.23 29.08 -56.98
N LEU A 12 1.34 28.66 -57.61
CA LEU A 12 1.88 27.32 -57.54
C LEU A 12 2.73 27.21 -56.27
N THR A 13 2.14 26.70 -55.17
CA THR A 13 2.90 26.38 -53.97
C THR A 13 3.57 25.01 -54.07
N PHE A 14 4.89 25.02 -54.09
CA PHE A 14 5.71 23.83 -53.97
C PHE A 14 5.54 23.24 -52.54
N LEU A 15 4.89 22.08 -52.43
CA LEU A 15 4.89 21.27 -51.25
C LEU A 15 6.25 20.53 -51.18
N ILE A 16 7.10 20.99 -50.29
CA ILE A 16 8.29 20.25 -49.87
C ILE A 16 7.80 19.17 -48.90
N LEU A 17 7.77 17.94 -49.34
CA LEU A 17 7.59 16.76 -48.46
C LEU A 17 8.87 16.59 -47.62
N ASN A 18 8.84 17.07 -46.39
CA ASN A 18 9.81 16.65 -45.38
C ASN A 18 9.42 15.22 -44.95
N CYS A 19 10.22 14.23 -45.38
CA CYS A 19 10.26 12.96 -44.72
C CYS A 19 10.77 13.18 -43.29
N GLU A 20 9.87 13.20 -42.30
CA GLU A 20 10.29 13.04 -40.91
C GLU A 20 10.66 11.57 -40.70
N ASP A 21 11.95 11.34 -40.46
CA ASP A 21 12.47 10.09 -39.92
C ASP A 21 11.77 9.80 -38.60
N ASN A 22 10.86 8.84 -38.61
CA ASN A 22 10.29 8.22 -37.40
C ASN A 22 11.37 7.38 -36.72
N ASN A 23 12.28 8.07 -36.01
CA ASN A 23 13.15 7.44 -35.05
C ASN A 23 12.30 7.15 -33.80
N PRO A 24 12.05 5.87 -33.42
CA PRO A 24 11.32 5.58 -32.20
C PRO A 24 12.14 6.10 -31.04
N LYS A 25 11.70 7.23 -30.45
CA LYS A 25 12.25 7.75 -29.20
C LYS A 25 12.22 6.60 -28.21
N GLN A 26 13.42 6.09 -27.89
CA GLN A 26 13.62 5.21 -26.76
C GLN A 26 12.90 5.84 -25.57
N LEU A 27 11.82 5.19 -25.10
CA LEU A 27 11.26 5.47 -23.80
C LEU A 27 12.41 5.25 -22.81
N LYS A 28 13.02 6.34 -22.35
CA LYS A 28 13.90 6.29 -21.18
C LYS A 28 13.06 5.69 -20.07
N LYS A 29 13.33 4.43 -19.68
CA LYS A 29 12.92 3.85 -18.42
C LYS A 29 13.33 4.88 -17.36
N GLN A 30 12.37 5.64 -16.85
CA GLN A 30 12.57 6.36 -15.61
C GLN A 30 12.81 5.29 -14.56
N ASN A 31 14.07 5.08 -14.20
CA ASN A 31 14.42 4.40 -12.97
C ASN A 31 13.86 5.27 -11.84
N LYS A 32 12.61 5.01 -11.44
CA LYS A 32 12.08 5.58 -10.21
C LYS A 32 12.97 5.04 -9.11
N THR A 33 13.75 5.89 -8.51
CA THR A 33 14.58 5.57 -7.34
C THR A 33 13.62 5.14 -6.23
N LYS A 34 13.87 3.96 -5.66
CA LYS A 34 13.17 3.46 -4.48
C LYS A 34 13.30 4.46 -3.34
N ASN A 35 12.28 4.54 -2.51
CA ASN A 35 12.22 5.42 -1.36
C ASN A 35 13.42 5.20 -0.42
N ASN A 36 14.28 6.20 -0.24
CA ASN A 36 15.51 6.16 0.56
C ASN A 36 15.25 6.47 2.05
N GLN A 37 14.11 6.09 2.60
CA GLN A 37 13.87 6.23 4.03
C GLN A 37 14.82 5.33 4.82
N GLN A 38 15.03 5.68 6.09
CA GLN A 38 15.86 4.90 6.99
C GLN A 38 15.32 3.46 7.08
N GLU A 39 16.21 2.47 6.88
CA GLU A 39 15.89 1.05 7.03
C GLU A 39 15.49 0.75 8.48
N ILE A 40 14.34 0.13 8.69
CA ILE A 40 13.88 -0.32 10.01
C ILE A 40 14.47 -1.72 10.26
N LEU A 41 15.16 -1.88 11.38
CA LEU A 41 15.63 -3.19 11.83
C LEU A 41 14.53 -3.86 12.65
N VAL A 42 14.13 -5.06 12.24
CA VAL A 42 13.03 -5.83 12.87
C VAL A 42 13.63 -7.02 13.61
N GLU A 43 13.48 -7.04 14.92
CA GLU A 43 13.98 -8.11 15.78
C GLU A 43 13.08 -9.35 15.69
N LYS A 44 13.69 -10.52 15.88
CA LYS A 44 12.97 -11.79 15.93
C LYS A 44 12.12 -11.88 17.19
N ILE A 45 10.96 -12.57 17.11
CA ILE A 45 10.10 -12.82 18.27
C ILE A 45 10.86 -13.51 19.39
N MET A 46 10.54 -13.15 20.63
CA MET A 46 11.13 -13.75 21.84
C MET A 46 10.28 -14.87 22.40
N ASP A 47 8.98 -14.82 22.17
CA ASP A 47 7.95 -15.75 22.61
C ASP A 47 6.90 -15.92 21.50
N SER A 48 5.99 -16.86 21.65
CA SER A 48 4.88 -17.03 20.71
C SER A 48 3.93 -15.85 20.83
N ILE A 49 3.58 -15.23 19.71
CA ILE A 49 2.56 -14.20 19.64
C ILE A 49 1.23 -14.86 19.32
N LEU A 50 0.23 -14.64 20.19
CA LEU A 50 -1.15 -15.04 19.97
C LEU A 50 -1.89 -13.86 19.33
N ILE A 51 -2.50 -14.09 18.18
CA ILE A 51 -3.27 -13.04 17.49
C ILE A 51 -4.66 -12.96 18.13
N ASP A 52 -4.76 -12.26 19.25
CA ASP A 52 -6.00 -12.09 20.02
C ASP A 52 -6.40 -10.62 20.25
N GLY A 53 -5.58 -9.69 19.76
CA GLY A 53 -5.77 -8.24 19.91
C GLY A 53 -5.37 -7.73 21.30
N ILE A 54 -4.56 -8.48 22.05
CA ILE A 54 -4.07 -8.10 23.38
C ILE A 54 -2.55 -8.12 23.38
N ALA A 55 -1.92 -6.99 23.24
CA ALA A 55 -0.47 -6.82 23.12
C ALA A 55 0.27 -7.08 24.46
N ASN A 56 0.22 -8.30 24.98
CA ASN A 56 0.79 -8.68 26.27
C ASN A 56 2.06 -9.52 26.17
N GLU A 57 2.52 -9.82 24.95
CA GLU A 57 3.74 -10.60 24.73
C GLU A 57 5.01 -9.78 24.99
N LYS A 58 6.03 -10.44 25.55
CA LYS A 58 7.34 -9.83 25.81
C LYS A 58 7.99 -9.27 24.55
N THR A 59 7.69 -9.87 23.41
CA THR A 59 8.13 -9.38 22.11
C THR A 59 7.72 -7.92 21.90
N TRP A 60 6.46 -7.58 22.20
CA TRP A 60 5.95 -6.23 22.05
C TRP A 60 6.54 -5.22 23.03
N GLU A 61 6.92 -5.66 24.22
CA GLU A 61 7.63 -4.79 25.17
C GLU A 61 9.00 -4.31 24.65
N LYS A 62 9.67 -5.15 23.87
CA LYS A 62 11.01 -4.88 23.32
C LYS A 62 10.99 -4.16 21.96
N SER A 63 9.93 -4.32 21.20
CA SER A 63 9.80 -3.72 19.87
C SER A 63 9.56 -2.21 19.95
N SER A 64 10.19 -1.46 19.06
CA SER A 64 10.05 0.00 19.00
C SER A 64 8.77 0.41 18.30
N TRP A 65 8.15 1.50 18.76
CA TRP A 65 7.04 2.14 18.07
C TRP A 65 7.52 2.98 16.89
N HIS A 66 6.79 2.89 15.79
CA HIS A 66 6.93 3.70 14.59
C HIS A 66 5.60 4.42 14.31
N PRO A 67 5.60 5.66 13.84
CA PRO A 67 4.37 6.42 13.62
C PRO A 67 3.66 6.04 12.30
N ILE A 68 2.33 6.21 12.28
CA ILE A 68 1.49 6.31 11.09
C ILE A 68 1.00 7.75 11.07
N ASN A 69 1.72 8.66 10.41
CA ASN A 69 1.49 10.11 10.51
C ASN A 69 1.72 10.89 9.22
N GLN A 70 1.93 10.20 8.10
CA GLN A 70 2.08 10.85 6.81
C GLN A 70 0.71 10.97 6.14
N VAL A 71 0.26 12.19 5.87
CA VAL A 71 -1.01 12.42 5.17
C VAL A 71 -0.84 12.09 3.69
N TRP A 72 -1.50 11.03 3.24
CA TRP A 72 -1.51 10.61 1.84
C TRP A 72 -2.77 11.10 1.10
N ILE A 73 -3.92 11.13 1.77
CA ILE A 73 -5.17 11.77 1.32
C ILE A 73 -5.72 12.58 2.49
N GLY A 74 -6.51 13.61 2.18
CA GLY A 74 -7.13 14.48 3.17
C GLY A 74 -6.17 15.52 3.73
N GLU A 75 -6.41 15.93 4.96
CA GLU A 75 -5.67 16.97 5.67
C GLU A 75 -5.09 16.45 6.99
N GLN A 76 -4.24 17.25 7.62
CA GLN A 76 -3.75 16.95 8.97
C GLN A 76 -4.89 17.16 9.97
N VAL A 77 -5.14 16.16 10.78
CA VAL A 77 -6.20 16.17 11.79
C VAL A 77 -5.66 16.34 13.21
N ASN A 78 -6.55 16.57 14.17
CA ASN A 78 -6.19 16.65 15.57
C ASN A 78 -5.86 15.26 16.15
N PRO A 79 -4.98 15.17 17.18
CA PRO A 79 -4.74 13.90 17.89
C PRO A 79 -5.96 13.34 18.64
N SER A 80 -7.06 14.10 18.76
CA SER A 80 -8.34 13.60 19.29
C SER A 80 -9.12 12.80 18.27
N ASP A 81 -8.96 13.13 17.01
CA ASP A 81 -9.54 12.51 15.83
C ASP A 81 -8.70 11.26 15.47
N PHE A 82 -7.50 11.42 14.95
CA PHE A 82 -6.65 10.29 14.59
C PHE A 82 -5.26 10.34 15.20
N THR A 83 -4.77 9.21 15.73
CA THR A 83 -3.34 8.92 15.91
C THR A 83 -3.07 7.45 15.64
N GLY A 84 -1.98 7.16 14.92
CA GLY A 84 -1.59 5.79 14.60
C GLY A 84 -0.11 5.52 14.87
N ARG A 85 0.19 4.30 15.35
CA ARG A 85 1.55 3.80 15.51
C ARG A 85 1.59 2.28 15.40
N TYR A 86 2.76 1.74 15.06
CA TYR A 86 2.93 0.31 14.91
C TYR A 86 4.27 -0.19 15.42
N LYS A 87 4.34 -1.48 15.71
CA LYS A 87 5.57 -2.25 15.99
C LYS A 87 5.69 -3.40 15.03
N LEU A 88 6.92 -3.89 14.85
CA LEU A 88 7.24 -5.02 13.99
C LEU A 88 8.04 -6.08 14.77
N SER A 89 7.80 -7.32 14.44
CA SER A 89 8.65 -8.45 14.81
C SER A 89 8.52 -9.55 13.75
N TRP A 90 9.34 -10.60 13.80
CA TRP A 90 9.30 -11.68 12.82
C TRP A 90 9.63 -13.04 13.41
N SER A 91 9.09 -14.09 12.80
CA SER A 91 9.51 -15.48 13.00
C SER A 91 9.96 -16.08 11.67
N LYS A 92 10.38 -17.33 11.69
CA LYS A 92 10.66 -18.07 10.44
C LYS A 92 9.43 -18.14 9.52
N GLU A 93 8.23 -18.10 10.07
CA GLU A 93 6.99 -18.36 9.34
C GLU A 93 6.28 -17.08 8.89
N ALA A 94 6.46 -15.96 9.60
CA ALA A 94 5.65 -14.77 9.40
C ALA A 94 6.33 -13.48 9.87
N LEU A 95 5.87 -12.37 9.31
CA LEU A 95 6.05 -11.02 9.85
C LEU A 95 4.87 -10.74 10.79
N TYR A 96 5.14 -10.12 11.95
CA TYR A 96 4.13 -9.71 12.91
C TYR A 96 4.07 -8.19 12.99
N VAL A 97 2.86 -7.67 13.05
CA VAL A 97 2.60 -6.24 13.23
C VAL A 97 1.65 -6.08 14.42
N LEU A 98 1.99 -5.16 15.30
CA LEU A 98 1.09 -4.62 16.30
C LEU A 98 0.81 -3.17 15.91
N ALA A 99 -0.46 -2.79 15.74
CA ALA A 99 -0.85 -1.40 15.51
C ALA A 99 -1.77 -0.91 16.62
N GLU A 100 -1.56 0.33 17.04
CA GLU A 100 -2.49 1.07 17.90
C GLU A 100 -3.02 2.25 17.11
N ILE A 101 -4.33 2.27 16.93
CA ILE A 101 -5.07 3.33 16.24
C ILE A 101 -6.02 3.96 17.25
N LYS A 102 -5.88 5.25 17.46
CA LYS A 102 -6.91 6.06 18.09
C LYS A 102 -7.67 6.77 16.99
N ASP A 103 -8.96 6.52 16.95
CA ASP A 103 -9.90 7.05 16.00
C ASP A 103 -11.14 7.49 16.80
N ASP A 104 -11.73 8.63 16.49
CA ASP A 104 -12.89 9.11 17.24
C ASP A 104 -14.18 8.43 16.78
N TYR A 105 -14.23 7.92 15.56
CA TYR A 105 -15.31 7.07 15.03
C TYR A 105 -14.75 5.85 14.32
N LEU A 106 -15.30 4.68 14.59
CA LEU A 106 -15.02 3.46 13.82
C LEU A 106 -16.19 3.17 12.89
N VAL A 107 -15.94 3.17 11.59
CA VAL A 107 -16.95 3.02 10.53
C VAL A 107 -16.76 1.71 9.79
N ASP A 108 -17.78 0.84 9.83
CA ASP A 108 -17.91 -0.42 9.07
C ASP A 108 -19.34 -0.52 8.53
N LYS A 109 -19.61 0.19 7.44
CA LYS A 109 -20.97 0.30 6.85
C LYS A 109 -21.13 -0.50 5.56
N ILE A 110 -20.05 -0.78 4.84
CA ILE A 110 -20.07 -1.48 3.55
C ILE A 110 -20.05 -2.98 3.81
N LYS A 111 -21.18 -3.64 3.52
CA LYS A 111 -21.39 -5.07 3.87
C LYS A 111 -20.67 -6.05 2.97
N ASN A 112 -20.45 -5.68 1.70
CA ASN A 112 -19.69 -6.52 0.79
C ASN A 112 -18.21 -6.11 0.86
N PRO A 113 -17.32 -6.95 1.41
CA PRO A 113 -15.90 -6.57 1.57
C PRO A 113 -15.16 -6.37 0.23
N LEU A 114 -15.76 -6.76 -0.90
CA LEU A 114 -15.18 -6.57 -2.23
C LEU A 114 -15.68 -5.29 -2.93
N GLU A 115 -16.45 -4.46 -2.23
CA GLU A 115 -16.98 -3.19 -2.75
C GLU A 115 -16.43 -2.03 -1.94
N ARG A 116 -15.69 -1.10 -2.57
CA ARG A 116 -15.18 0.11 -1.93
C ARG A 116 -14.54 -0.14 -0.55
N TRP A 117 -13.77 -1.21 -0.43
CA TRP A 117 -13.14 -1.69 0.82
C TRP A 117 -12.18 -0.69 1.46
N TRP A 118 -11.88 0.39 0.77
CA TRP A 118 -11.08 1.52 1.24
C TRP A 118 -11.90 2.68 1.80
N ASP A 119 -13.22 2.63 1.73
CA ASP A 119 -14.12 3.70 2.17
C ASP A 119 -14.66 3.50 3.59
N ASP A 120 -14.51 2.32 4.17
CA ASP A 120 -14.65 2.07 5.60
C ASP A 120 -13.27 2.11 6.28
N ASP A 121 -13.26 2.15 7.61
CA ASP A 121 -12.01 2.13 8.36
C ASP A 121 -11.32 0.78 8.20
N CYS A 122 -10.06 0.86 7.83
CA CYS A 122 -9.25 -0.34 7.67
C CYS A 122 -7.75 -0.04 7.83
N VAL A 123 -7.01 -1.05 8.23
CA VAL A 123 -5.54 -1.00 8.15
C VAL A 123 -5.11 -1.52 6.78
N GLU A 124 -4.32 -0.74 6.07
CA GLU A 124 -3.72 -1.16 4.80
C GLU A 124 -2.26 -1.57 5.01
N ILE A 125 -1.90 -2.79 4.61
CA ILE A 125 -0.57 -3.37 4.77
C ILE A 125 0.04 -3.60 3.40
N PHE A 126 1.18 -2.96 3.15
CA PHE A 126 1.93 -3.05 1.90
C PHE A 126 3.14 -3.95 2.08
N ILE A 127 3.26 -4.98 1.26
CA ILE A 127 4.35 -5.97 1.31
C ILE A 127 4.95 -6.17 -0.08
N ASP A 128 6.25 -5.97 -0.18
CA ASP A 128 7.09 -6.37 -1.31
C ASP A 128 8.18 -7.30 -0.76
N GLU A 129 8.00 -8.61 -0.92
CA GLU A 129 8.72 -9.63 -0.17
C GLU A 129 10.23 -9.67 -0.46
N ASP A 130 10.64 -9.31 -1.67
CA ASP A 130 12.05 -9.28 -2.10
C ASP A 130 12.63 -7.85 -2.14
N ASN A 131 11.81 -6.86 -1.76
CA ASN A 131 12.19 -5.45 -1.73
C ASN A 131 12.65 -4.94 -3.10
N SER A 132 12.13 -5.48 -4.20
CA SER A 132 12.51 -5.12 -5.57
C SER A 132 11.86 -3.84 -6.07
N GLY A 133 10.72 -3.45 -5.47
CA GLY A 133 9.94 -2.30 -5.90
C GLY A 133 9.24 -2.54 -7.24
N GLY A 134 8.81 -1.45 -7.87
CA GLY A 134 8.20 -1.47 -9.19
C GLY A 134 6.67 -1.50 -9.17
N ASN A 135 6.09 -1.60 -10.36
CA ASN A 135 4.64 -1.67 -10.53
C ASN A 135 4.12 -3.07 -10.23
N HIS A 136 3.05 -3.17 -9.46
CA HIS A 136 2.40 -4.43 -9.09
C HIS A 136 0.88 -4.46 -9.36
N GLN A 137 0.33 -3.49 -10.08
CA GLN A 137 -1.11 -3.38 -10.33
C GLN A 137 -1.71 -4.63 -10.99
N PHE A 138 -0.99 -5.26 -11.94
CA PHE A 138 -1.50 -6.42 -12.69
C PHE A 138 -0.69 -7.68 -12.43
N ASN A 139 -0.12 -7.79 -11.26
CA ASN A 139 0.69 -8.94 -10.85
C ASN A 139 0.75 -8.97 -9.30
N HIS A 140 1.44 -9.95 -8.75
CA HIS A 140 1.64 -10.08 -7.31
C HIS A 140 3.13 -9.93 -6.93
N ASN A 141 3.87 -9.04 -7.61
CA ASN A 141 5.23 -8.68 -7.19
C ASN A 141 5.25 -7.99 -5.83
N ALA A 142 4.14 -7.34 -5.49
CA ALA A 142 3.86 -6.82 -4.16
C ALA A 142 2.35 -6.91 -3.89
N PHE A 143 1.96 -6.72 -2.64
CA PHE A 143 0.57 -6.73 -2.17
C PHE A 143 0.24 -5.44 -1.44
N ALA A 144 -1.03 -5.03 -1.55
CA ALA A 144 -1.62 -3.89 -0.84
C ALA A 144 -2.90 -4.35 -0.11
N TYR A 145 -2.72 -5.12 0.95
CA TYR A 145 -3.82 -5.71 1.72
C TYR A 145 -4.58 -4.66 2.51
N HIS A 146 -5.88 -4.57 2.30
CA HIS A 146 -6.78 -3.86 3.18
C HIS A 146 -7.39 -4.85 4.19
N VAL A 147 -7.20 -4.61 5.46
CA VAL A 147 -7.75 -5.43 6.54
C VAL A 147 -8.84 -4.64 7.23
N GLY A 148 -10.10 -5.02 6.97
CA GLY A 148 -11.27 -4.36 7.53
C GLY A 148 -11.47 -4.66 9.03
N LEU A 149 -12.34 -3.89 9.69
CA LEU A 149 -12.66 -4.05 11.11
C LEU A 149 -13.16 -5.47 11.45
N ASN A 150 -13.78 -6.14 10.48
CA ASN A 150 -14.28 -7.52 10.60
C ASN A 150 -13.19 -8.59 10.40
N GLY A 151 -11.97 -8.18 9.99
CA GLY A 151 -10.84 -9.07 9.72
C GLY A 151 -10.76 -9.61 8.28
N ASP A 152 -11.66 -9.20 7.38
CA ASP A 152 -11.53 -9.53 5.96
C ASP A 152 -10.29 -8.85 5.36
N VAL A 153 -9.53 -9.60 4.58
CA VAL A 153 -8.31 -9.15 3.91
C VAL A 153 -8.58 -9.07 2.42
N VAL A 154 -8.56 -7.87 1.88
CA VAL A 154 -8.86 -7.61 0.47
C VAL A 154 -7.66 -7.06 -0.26
N ASP A 155 -7.40 -7.53 -1.46
CA ASP A 155 -6.46 -6.96 -2.42
C ASP A 155 -6.95 -7.23 -3.85
N LEU A 156 -6.30 -6.66 -4.85
CA LEU A 156 -6.61 -6.89 -6.26
C LEU A 156 -5.85 -8.11 -6.80
N ASP A 157 -6.50 -8.87 -7.66
CA ASP A 157 -5.81 -9.89 -8.44
C ASP A 157 -5.10 -9.28 -9.68
N ALA A 158 -4.32 -10.09 -10.38
CA ALA A 158 -3.61 -9.67 -11.59
C ALA A 158 -4.51 -9.21 -12.76
N LYS A 159 -5.83 -9.19 -12.57
CA LYS A 159 -6.83 -8.65 -13.50
C LYS A 159 -7.56 -7.42 -12.95
N ASP A 160 -7.01 -6.81 -11.92
CA ASP A 160 -7.60 -5.65 -11.27
C ASP A 160 -9.00 -5.96 -10.67
N THR A 161 -9.16 -7.19 -10.18
CA THR A 161 -10.43 -7.65 -9.59
C THR A 161 -10.22 -7.91 -8.11
N PRO A 162 -11.07 -7.34 -7.21
CA PRO A 162 -10.95 -7.54 -5.78
C PRO A 162 -11.15 -9.00 -5.38
N LYS A 163 -10.34 -9.48 -4.46
CA LYS A 163 -10.33 -10.84 -3.93
C LYS A 163 -10.11 -10.83 -2.42
N LEU A 164 -10.63 -11.86 -1.76
CA LEU A 164 -10.28 -12.14 -0.37
C LEU A 164 -8.97 -12.92 -0.31
N PHE A 165 -8.05 -12.41 0.50
CA PHE A 165 -6.77 -13.03 0.82
C PHE A 165 -6.67 -13.38 2.32
N ASN A 166 -7.80 -13.81 2.92
CA ASN A 166 -7.90 -14.12 4.35
C ASN A 166 -6.88 -15.17 4.84
N SER A 167 -6.34 -16.00 3.94
CA SER A 167 -5.27 -16.95 4.27
C SER A 167 -3.87 -16.33 4.33
N HIS A 168 -3.71 -15.08 3.91
CA HIS A 168 -2.42 -14.39 3.90
C HIS A 168 -2.12 -13.66 5.21
N ILE A 169 -3.16 -13.30 5.96
CA ILE A 169 -3.04 -12.55 7.21
C ILE A 169 -4.02 -13.09 8.24
N ASP A 170 -3.50 -13.57 9.37
CA ASP A 170 -4.30 -13.73 10.57
C ASP A 170 -4.36 -12.36 11.27
N SER A 171 -5.53 -11.85 11.59
CA SER A 171 -5.70 -10.56 12.24
C SER A 171 -6.73 -10.60 13.37
N LYS A 172 -6.50 -9.78 14.38
CA LYS A 172 -7.47 -9.53 15.43
C LYS A 172 -7.38 -8.10 15.93
N MET A 173 -8.52 -7.47 16.05
CA MET A 173 -8.69 -6.13 16.62
C MET A 173 -9.49 -6.22 17.90
N THR A 174 -9.08 -5.46 18.91
CA THR A 174 -9.85 -5.17 20.11
C THR A 174 -9.84 -3.68 20.40
N ILE A 175 -10.90 -3.19 21.04
CA ILE A 175 -10.96 -1.80 21.48
C ILE A 175 -10.58 -1.78 22.95
N GLY A 176 -9.44 -1.15 23.25
CA GLY A 176 -8.92 -0.98 24.59
C GLY A 176 -9.51 0.24 25.31
N HIS A 177 -8.88 0.62 26.43
CA HIS A 177 -9.24 1.83 27.14
C HIS A 177 -8.97 3.08 26.27
N SER A 178 -9.79 4.11 26.41
CA SER A 178 -9.66 5.40 25.71
C SER A 178 -9.86 5.34 24.19
N ASN A 179 -10.69 4.39 23.70
CA ASN A 179 -11.02 4.19 22.28
C ASN A 179 -9.78 3.94 21.40
N ILE A 180 -8.77 3.27 21.95
CA ILE A 180 -7.63 2.85 21.16
C ILE A 180 -7.94 1.44 20.63
N ALA A 181 -7.99 1.30 19.30
CA ALA A 181 -8.05 0.01 18.64
C ALA A 181 -6.64 -0.61 18.62
N VAL A 182 -6.51 -1.77 19.23
CA VAL A 182 -5.29 -2.59 19.21
C VAL A 182 -5.49 -3.69 18.17
N TRP A 183 -4.62 -3.70 17.18
CA TRP A 183 -4.64 -4.67 16.10
C TRP A 183 -3.38 -5.52 16.14
N GLU A 184 -3.54 -6.81 16.09
CA GLU A 184 -2.44 -7.74 15.88
C GLU A 184 -2.60 -8.45 14.56
N PHE A 185 -1.47 -8.58 13.84
CA PHE A 185 -1.41 -9.24 12.54
C PHE A 185 -0.27 -10.25 12.52
N LYS A 186 -0.54 -11.42 11.98
CA LYS A 186 0.46 -12.39 11.53
C LYS A 186 0.36 -12.49 10.02
N ILE A 187 1.40 -12.06 9.32
CA ILE A 187 1.42 -11.88 7.88
C ILE A 187 2.34 -12.92 7.26
N TYR A 188 1.77 -13.78 6.42
CA TYR A 188 2.51 -14.75 5.62
C TYR A 188 2.97 -14.06 4.33
N LEU A 189 4.24 -14.26 3.97
CA LEU A 189 4.81 -13.66 2.77
C LEU A 189 4.82 -14.67 1.62
N PHE A 190 4.49 -14.19 0.43
CA PHE A 190 4.46 -15.00 -0.78
C PHE A 190 5.46 -14.47 -1.80
N PRO A 191 6.03 -15.36 -2.67
CA PRO A 191 7.01 -14.95 -3.65
C PRO A 191 6.39 -14.03 -4.74
N ASN A 192 7.21 -13.23 -5.39
CA ASN A 192 6.82 -12.39 -6.51
C ASN A 192 6.26 -13.18 -7.71
N THR A 193 6.40 -14.49 -7.70
CA THR A 193 5.82 -15.43 -8.68
C THR A 193 4.44 -15.96 -8.26
N TYR A 194 3.89 -15.48 -7.14
CA TYR A 194 2.58 -15.90 -6.64
C TYR A 194 1.49 -15.71 -7.70
N THR A 195 0.60 -16.69 -7.80
CA THR A 195 -0.65 -16.58 -8.58
C THR A 195 -1.78 -17.29 -7.85
N LEU A 196 -3.02 -16.83 -8.00
CA LEU A 196 -4.20 -17.42 -7.36
C LEU A 196 -4.44 -18.90 -7.69
N LYS A 197 -3.84 -19.43 -8.77
CA LYS A 197 -3.97 -20.82 -9.22
C LYS A 197 -2.67 -21.61 -9.11
N GLY A 198 -1.59 -20.95 -8.67
CA GLY A 198 -0.27 -21.55 -8.51
C GLY A 198 -0.01 -22.12 -7.14
N ASP A 199 1.28 -22.28 -6.85
CA ASP A 199 1.74 -22.62 -5.50
C ASP A 199 1.47 -21.44 -4.56
N GLN A 200 0.72 -21.69 -3.51
CA GLN A 200 0.36 -20.72 -2.47
C GLN A 200 1.12 -21.00 -1.17
N THR A 201 2.27 -21.62 -1.25
CA THR A 201 3.12 -21.87 -0.08
C THR A 201 3.80 -20.58 0.36
N ALA A 202 3.57 -20.19 1.59
CA ALA A 202 4.23 -19.03 2.20
C ALA A 202 5.73 -19.26 2.35
N LEU A 203 6.48 -18.19 2.21
CA LEU A 203 7.94 -18.20 2.31
C LEU A 203 8.39 -18.36 3.77
N ASN A 204 9.49 -19.09 3.97
CA ASN A 204 10.23 -19.03 5.22
C ASN A 204 11.10 -17.77 5.26
N LEU A 205 10.96 -17.00 6.32
CA LEU A 205 11.78 -15.82 6.57
C LEU A 205 13.13 -16.18 7.20
N PHE A 206 14.13 -15.35 7.00
CA PHE A 206 15.48 -15.55 7.51
C PHE A 206 16.16 -14.23 7.86
N SER A 207 17.14 -14.29 8.74
CA SER A 207 17.91 -13.10 9.15
C SER A 207 18.60 -12.42 7.94
N ASN A 208 18.65 -11.10 7.97
CA ASN A 208 19.15 -10.22 6.92
C ASN A 208 18.27 -10.12 5.65
N LYS A 209 17.12 -10.83 5.58
CA LYS A 209 16.15 -10.59 4.51
C LYS A 209 15.66 -9.14 4.58
N LYS A 210 15.62 -8.48 3.43
CA LYS A 210 14.99 -7.16 3.26
C LYS A 210 13.62 -7.34 2.63
N ILE A 211 12.66 -6.56 3.10
CA ILE A 211 11.28 -6.57 2.66
C ILE A 211 10.86 -5.11 2.45
N GLY A 212 10.17 -4.82 1.36
CA GLY A 212 9.47 -3.56 1.19
C GLY A 212 8.23 -3.56 2.06
N PHE A 213 8.06 -2.54 2.91
CA PHE A 213 6.98 -2.46 3.88
C PHE A 213 6.46 -1.03 4.02
N ALA A 214 5.15 -0.92 4.08
CA ALA A 214 4.46 0.24 4.64
C ALA A 214 3.17 -0.22 5.32
N ILE A 215 2.66 0.61 6.21
CA ILE A 215 1.35 0.45 6.82
C ILE A 215 0.62 1.77 6.76
N ALA A 216 -0.69 1.75 6.55
CA ALA A 216 -1.53 2.92 6.51
C ALA A 216 -2.89 2.64 7.15
N TYR A 217 -3.65 3.70 7.39
CA TYR A 217 -5.00 3.65 7.92
C TYR A 217 -5.93 4.47 7.04
N CYS A 218 -7.01 3.85 6.59
CA CYS A 218 -8.14 4.50 5.95
C CYS A 218 -9.08 4.99 7.04
N ASP A 219 -9.40 6.25 7.02
CA ASP A 219 -10.14 6.96 8.06
C ASP A 219 -11.40 7.61 7.48
N ASN A 220 -12.55 7.31 8.07
CA ASN A 220 -13.86 7.78 7.64
C ASN A 220 -14.74 8.15 8.84
N ASP A 221 -15.01 9.44 9.02
CA ASP A 221 -15.89 9.99 10.05
C ASP A 221 -17.36 10.04 9.65
N LYS A 222 -17.88 8.96 9.07
CA LYS A 222 -19.29 8.82 8.62
C LYS A 222 -19.64 9.50 7.31
N SER A 223 -18.66 9.94 6.53
CA SER A 223 -18.92 10.43 5.19
C SER A 223 -19.23 9.29 4.21
N GLU A 224 -19.56 9.60 2.98
CA GLU A 224 -19.85 8.60 1.95
C GLU A 224 -18.58 7.89 1.48
N LEU A 225 -17.46 8.59 1.48
CA LEU A 225 -16.14 8.15 1.03
C LEU A 225 -15.11 8.35 2.14
N ARG A 226 -14.01 7.63 2.10
CA ARG A 226 -12.86 7.85 2.95
C ARG A 226 -12.40 9.32 2.93
N GLU A 227 -12.29 9.93 4.10
CA GLU A 227 -11.90 11.34 4.26
C GLU A 227 -10.41 11.51 4.32
N ASN A 228 -9.73 10.64 5.08
CA ASN A 228 -8.29 10.69 5.25
C ASN A 228 -7.64 9.33 4.96
N PHE A 229 -6.35 9.40 4.62
CA PHE A 229 -5.50 8.23 4.48
C PHE A 229 -4.13 8.56 5.03
N PHE A 230 -3.79 7.93 6.15
CA PHE A 230 -2.56 8.17 6.88
C PHE A 230 -1.59 7.01 6.68
N GLY A 231 -0.37 7.29 6.28
CA GLY A 231 0.66 6.27 6.04
C GLY A 231 1.87 6.39 6.95
N SER A 232 2.68 5.34 6.95
CA SER A 232 3.92 5.25 7.75
C SER A 232 5.16 5.75 7.00
N VAL A 233 5.07 5.99 5.70
CA VAL A 233 6.20 6.38 4.86
C VAL A 233 5.94 7.69 4.13
N ILE A 234 6.99 8.48 3.91
CA ILE A 234 6.91 9.69 3.10
C ILE A 234 6.77 9.29 1.64
N VAL A 235 5.75 9.81 0.96
CA VAL A 235 5.51 9.59 -0.46
C VAL A 235 5.65 10.91 -1.21
N ASP A 236 6.66 10.99 -2.08
CA ASP A 236 6.90 12.18 -2.90
C ASP A 236 5.92 12.30 -4.07
N GLY A 237 5.68 13.53 -4.50
CA GLY A 237 4.84 13.87 -5.65
C GLY A 237 3.37 14.09 -5.27
N ALA A 238 2.56 14.45 -6.28
CA ALA A 238 1.16 14.84 -6.06
C ALA A 238 0.26 13.64 -5.75
N ASN A 239 0.47 12.49 -6.42
CA ASN A 239 -0.27 11.26 -6.12
C ASN A 239 0.44 10.46 -5.03
N LYS A 240 0.04 10.67 -3.79
CA LYS A 240 0.57 9.93 -2.64
C LYS A 240 -0.13 8.59 -2.44
N ASN A 241 -1.37 8.46 -2.90
CA ASN A 241 -2.17 7.24 -2.86
C ASN A 241 -1.84 6.33 -4.05
N ARG A 242 -0.59 5.90 -4.18
CA ARG A 242 -0.18 4.99 -5.25
C ARG A 242 0.42 3.66 -4.76
N GLY A 243 0.38 3.42 -3.46
CA GLY A 243 0.91 2.18 -2.86
C GLY A 243 0.28 0.92 -3.44
N TRP A 244 -0.98 0.98 -3.83
CA TRP A 244 -1.70 -0.13 -4.45
C TRP A 244 -1.20 -0.53 -5.85
N ILE A 245 -0.32 0.29 -6.48
CA ILE A 245 0.25 0.03 -7.81
C ILE A 245 1.78 0.19 -7.89
N ASP A 246 2.42 0.84 -6.91
CA ASP A 246 3.84 1.23 -7.02
C ASP A 246 4.60 0.92 -5.72
N ALA A 247 5.21 -0.26 -5.67
CA ALA A 247 5.99 -0.70 -4.52
C ALA A 247 7.31 0.10 -4.32
N ASN A 248 7.68 0.99 -5.24
CA ASN A 248 8.83 1.88 -5.02
C ASN A 248 8.62 2.87 -3.87
N ILE A 249 7.36 3.11 -3.46
CA ILE A 249 7.08 3.99 -2.33
C ILE A 249 7.24 3.31 -0.96
N PHE A 250 7.29 1.99 -0.91
CA PHE A 250 7.44 1.27 0.35
C PHE A 250 8.79 1.57 1.01
N GLY A 251 8.78 1.66 2.33
CA GLY A 251 10.00 1.67 3.12
C GLY A 251 10.73 0.33 3.04
N THR A 252 11.90 0.25 3.66
CA THR A 252 12.64 -1.00 3.76
C THR A 252 12.72 -1.43 5.21
N ILE A 253 12.32 -2.66 5.49
CA ILE A 253 12.60 -3.34 6.76
C ILE A 253 13.66 -4.41 6.54
N LYS A 254 14.50 -4.65 7.54
CA LYS A 254 15.52 -5.70 7.53
C LYS A 254 15.37 -6.58 8.76
N LEU A 255 15.21 -7.87 8.54
CA LEU A 255 15.06 -8.86 9.60
C LEU A 255 16.38 -9.11 10.31
N LYS A 256 16.38 -9.04 11.64
CA LYS A 256 17.54 -9.20 12.49
C LYS A 256 17.31 -10.33 13.50
N ASN A 257 18.38 -11.03 13.89
CA ASN A 257 18.34 -12.06 14.94
C ASN A 257 18.35 -11.44 16.33
#